data_85ca3843ad24a381b367f4e7eb2d49af
#
_entry.id   85ca3843ad24a381b367f4e7eb2d49af
#
_cell.length_a   1.000
_cell.length_b   1.000
_cell.length_c   1.000
_cell.angle_alpha   90.00
_cell.angle_beta   90.00
_cell.angle_gamma   90.00
#
_symmetry.space_group_name_H-M   'P 1'
#
loop_
_entity.id
_entity.type
_entity.pdbx_description
1 polymer ?
#
loop_
_entity_poly.entity_id
_entity_poly.type
_entity_poly.pdbx_seq_one_letter_code
_entity_poly.pdbx_strand_id
1 'polypeptide(L)'
;MIATNTTAVKTAFYPTRIDLALETRQKVADMLNGTLAATTDLRTQTKQAHWNVKGKDFYQLHLLFDEMAGELEEYADMVAERVTALAGTAMGTVRVAASESILPEYDFDAVGGMEHVAALADRYAAYAKHLRESIDKADEWGDQDTNDLYVEISRTIDKRLWFLEAHLVG
;
A
#
# COMPACT_ATOMS: atom_id res chain seq x y z
N MET A 1 18.92 -9.85 -23.78
CA MET A 1 18.36 -8.50 -23.59
C MET A 1 16.87 -8.58 -23.90
N ILE A 2 16.03 -8.63 -22.88
CA ILE A 2 14.57 -8.54 -23.05
C ILE A 2 14.27 -7.04 -23.04
N ALA A 3 13.83 -6.50 -24.16
CA ALA A 3 13.41 -5.12 -24.26
C ALA A 3 12.17 -4.93 -23.38
N THR A 4 12.31 -4.23 -22.27
CA THR A 4 11.20 -3.77 -21.44
C THR A 4 10.50 -2.65 -22.20
N ASN A 5 9.48 -3.03 -22.97
CA ASN A 5 8.59 -2.05 -23.58
C ASN A 5 7.60 -1.60 -22.48
N THR A 6 8.02 -0.64 -21.66
CA THR A 6 7.18 -0.02 -20.63
C THR A 6 6.25 0.96 -21.33
N THR A 7 5.22 0.43 -21.97
CA THR A 7 4.07 1.25 -22.33
C THR A 7 3.35 1.56 -21.04
N ALA A 8 3.33 2.83 -20.63
CA ALA A 8 2.54 3.27 -19.48
C ALA A 8 1.09 2.77 -19.69
N VAL A 9 0.62 1.91 -18.82
CA VAL A 9 -0.73 1.35 -18.90
C VAL A 9 -1.68 2.49 -18.54
N LYS A 10 -2.40 3.01 -19.54
CA LYS A 10 -3.40 4.04 -19.27
C LYS A 10 -4.65 3.39 -18.71
N THR A 11 -5.13 3.92 -17.59
CA THR A 11 -6.41 3.56 -17.00
C THR A 11 -7.54 3.81 -18.01
N ALA A 12 -8.30 2.77 -18.38
CA ALA A 12 -9.50 2.92 -19.18
C ALA A 12 -10.64 3.40 -18.29
N PHE A 13 -11.50 4.30 -18.83
CA PHE A 13 -12.67 4.82 -18.12
C PHE A 13 -13.94 4.44 -18.83
N TYR A 14 -14.96 4.10 -18.05
CA TYR A 14 -16.28 3.69 -18.51
C TYR A 14 -17.34 4.76 -18.19
N PRO A 15 -18.49 4.74 -18.87
CA PRO A 15 -19.62 5.60 -18.52
C PRO A 15 -20.10 5.30 -17.09
N THR A 16 -20.38 6.34 -16.31
CA THR A 16 -20.92 6.24 -14.95
C THR A 16 -21.91 7.38 -14.68
N ARG A 17 -22.75 7.21 -13.66
CA ARG A 17 -23.68 8.24 -13.15
C ARG A 17 -23.13 8.97 -11.91
N ILE A 18 -21.89 8.66 -11.48
CA ILE A 18 -21.21 9.43 -10.43
C ILE A 18 -21.04 10.88 -10.90
N ASP A 19 -21.40 11.83 -10.07
CA ASP A 19 -21.43 13.27 -10.37
C ASP A 19 -20.07 13.97 -10.21
N LEU A 20 -18.98 13.21 -10.14
CA LEU A 20 -17.59 13.72 -10.22
C LEU A 20 -17.16 13.91 -11.68
N ALA A 21 -16.52 15.05 -11.97
CA ALA A 21 -15.97 15.33 -13.30
C ALA A 21 -14.99 14.24 -13.76
N LEU A 22 -14.97 13.94 -15.06
CA LEU A 22 -14.07 12.92 -15.61
C LEU A 22 -12.59 13.20 -15.26
N GLU A 23 -12.16 14.45 -15.31
CA GLU A 23 -10.79 14.84 -14.98
C GLU A 23 -10.44 14.52 -13.53
N THR A 24 -11.34 14.79 -12.59
CA THR A 24 -11.17 14.43 -11.16
C THR A 24 -11.08 12.92 -11.02
N ARG A 25 -12.01 12.17 -11.62
CA ARG A 25 -11.99 10.70 -11.55
C ARG A 25 -10.70 10.11 -12.11
N GLN A 26 -10.14 10.69 -13.18
CA GLN A 26 -8.88 10.26 -13.77
C GLN A 26 -7.72 10.46 -12.80
N LYS A 27 -7.55 11.67 -12.25
CA LYS A 27 -6.50 11.98 -11.28
C LYS A 27 -6.56 11.09 -10.05
N VAL A 28 -7.76 10.90 -9.51
CA VAL A 28 -7.99 10.07 -8.32
C VAL A 28 -7.71 8.60 -8.61
N ALA A 29 -8.18 8.06 -9.74
CA ALA A 29 -7.94 6.66 -10.10
C ALA A 29 -6.46 6.35 -10.38
N ASP A 30 -5.72 7.29 -10.97
CA ASP A 30 -4.28 7.13 -11.17
C ASP A 30 -3.54 7.12 -9.83
N MET A 31 -3.90 7.99 -8.89
CA MET A 31 -3.37 8.01 -7.52
C MET A 31 -3.69 6.72 -6.77
N LEU A 32 -4.94 6.24 -6.84
CA LEU A 32 -5.38 4.98 -6.22
C LEU A 32 -4.64 3.77 -6.81
N ASN A 33 -4.39 3.72 -8.11
CA ASN A 33 -3.60 2.64 -8.72
C ASN A 33 -2.15 2.61 -8.23
N GLY A 34 -1.52 3.77 -8.01
CA GLY A 34 -0.22 3.87 -7.35
C GLY A 34 -0.26 3.35 -5.92
N THR A 35 -1.31 3.69 -5.17
CA THR A 35 -1.53 3.17 -3.82
C THR A 35 -1.77 1.67 -3.83
N LEU A 36 -2.56 1.13 -4.76
CA LEU A 36 -2.80 -0.30 -4.92
C LEU A 36 -1.49 -1.07 -5.15
N ALA A 37 -0.60 -0.52 -5.98
CA ALA A 37 0.72 -1.10 -6.22
C ALA A 37 1.57 -1.13 -4.93
N ALA A 38 1.64 -0.01 -4.21
CA ALA A 38 2.39 0.09 -2.95
C ALA A 38 1.80 -0.80 -1.84
N THR A 39 0.46 -0.89 -1.72
CA THR A 39 -0.21 -1.75 -0.74
C THR A 39 0.06 -3.23 -1.02
N THR A 40 -0.02 -3.64 -2.29
CA THR A 40 0.28 -5.01 -2.72
C THR A 40 1.72 -5.38 -2.41
N ASP A 41 2.66 -4.50 -2.69
CA ASP A 41 4.08 -4.70 -2.39
C ASP A 41 4.32 -4.77 -0.88
N LEU A 42 3.80 -3.82 -0.08
CA LEU A 42 3.93 -3.81 1.37
C LEU A 42 3.39 -5.11 2.00
N ARG A 43 2.25 -5.60 1.51
CA ARG A 43 1.69 -6.88 1.93
C ARG A 43 2.65 -8.03 1.68
N THR A 44 3.25 -8.10 0.49
CA THR A 44 4.20 -9.19 0.17
C THR A 44 5.49 -9.08 0.98
N GLN A 45 6.01 -7.89 1.22
CA GLN A 45 7.16 -7.66 2.09
C GLN A 45 6.86 -8.03 3.56
N THR A 46 5.65 -7.71 4.05
CA THR A 46 5.19 -8.12 5.39
C THR A 46 5.08 -9.63 5.52
N LYS A 47 4.56 -10.32 4.49
CA LYS A 47 4.54 -11.80 4.45
C LYS A 47 5.94 -12.39 4.34
N GLN A 48 6.87 -11.74 3.65
CA GLN A 48 8.27 -12.13 3.61
C GLN A 48 8.88 -12.13 5.02
N ALA A 49 8.64 -11.08 5.81
CA ALA A 49 9.03 -11.02 7.22
C ALA A 49 8.38 -12.13 8.06
N HIS A 50 7.06 -12.32 7.92
CA HIS A 50 6.28 -13.35 8.60
C HIS A 50 6.87 -14.76 8.40
N TRP A 51 7.24 -15.12 7.17
CA TRP A 51 7.80 -16.43 6.86
C TRP A 51 9.22 -16.63 7.37
N ASN A 52 10.02 -15.58 7.47
CA ASN A 52 11.47 -15.69 7.68
C ASN A 52 11.94 -15.27 9.07
N VAL A 53 11.12 -14.59 9.87
CA VAL A 53 11.48 -14.17 11.22
C VAL A 53 11.91 -15.36 12.10
N LYS A 54 12.98 -15.15 12.89
CA LYS A 54 13.55 -16.15 13.80
C LYS A 54 13.98 -15.49 15.12
N GLY A 55 14.28 -16.30 16.10
CA GLY A 55 14.83 -15.87 17.38
C GLY A 55 13.82 -15.92 18.52
N LYS A 56 14.17 -15.26 19.63
CA LYS A 56 13.40 -15.33 20.89
C LYS A 56 11.98 -14.77 20.77
N ASP A 57 11.78 -13.81 19.88
CA ASP A 57 10.51 -13.11 19.68
C ASP A 57 9.74 -13.67 18.46
N PHE A 58 10.12 -14.88 17.98
CA PHE A 58 9.56 -15.50 16.77
C PHE A 58 8.04 -15.54 16.78
N TYR A 59 7.45 -16.11 17.84
CA TYR A 59 6.01 -16.41 17.82
C TYR A 59 5.16 -15.14 17.76
N GLN A 60 5.46 -14.16 18.60
CA GLN A 60 4.70 -12.91 18.65
C GLN A 60 4.88 -12.06 17.38
N LEU A 61 6.10 -12.01 16.82
CA LEU A 61 6.36 -11.27 15.58
C LEU A 61 5.76 -11.98 14.35
N HIS A 62 5.83 -13.30 14.31
CA HIS A 62 5.18 -14.09 13.26
C HIS A 62 3.67 -13.84 13.21
N LEU A 63 2.99 -13.80 14.36
CA LEU A 63 1.56 -13.49 14.44
C LEU A 63 1.27 -12.02 14.10
N LEU A 64 2.08 -11.08 14.61
CA LEU A 64 1.92 -9.65 14.33
C LEU A 64 2.03 -9.38 12.82
N PHE A 65 3.05 -9.94 12.16
CA PHE A 65 3.24 -9.75 10.72
C PHE A 65 2.13 -10.39 9.89
N ASP A 66 1.55 -11.50 10.36
CA ASP A 66 0.40 -12.13 9.68
C ASP A 66 -0.85 -11.25 9.76
N GLU A 67 -1.15 -10.72 10.93
CA GLU A 67 -2.26 -9.78 11.15
C GLU A 67 -2.09 -8.52 10.28
N MET A 68 -0.89 -7.94 10.28
CA MET A 68 -0.59 -6.76 9.45
C MET A 68 -0.74 -7.03 7.95
N ALA A 69 -0.34 -8.20 7.48
CA ALA A 69 -0.50 -8.59 6.08
C ALA A 69 -1.97 -8.81 5.70
N GLY A 70 -2.78 -9.33 6.63
CA GLY A 70 -4.23 -9.48 6.44
C GLY A 70 -4.93 -8.14 6.27
N GLU A 71 -4.61 -7.15 7.10
CA GLU A 71 -5.15 -5.80 6.97
C GLU A 71 -4.78 -5.15 5.63
N LEU A 72 -3.54 -5.35 5.16
CA LEU A 72 -3.11 -4.83 3.86
C LEU A 72 -3.83 -5.51 2.68
N GLU A 73 -4.26 -6.76 2.81
CA GLU A 73 -5.09 -7.44 1.81
C GLU A 73 -6.46 -6.79 1.69
N GLU A 74 -7.11 -6.49 2.83
CA GLU A 74 -8.39 -5.78 2.87
C GLU A 74 -8.25 -4.37 2.27
N TYR A 75 -7.19 -3.64 2.59
CA TYR A 75 -6.96 -2.30 2.03
C TYR A 75 -6.67 -2.32 0.53
N ALA A 76 -5.97 -3.34 0.03
CA ALA A 76 -5.76 -3.48 -1.42
C ALA A 76 -7.10 -3.66 -2.15
N ASP A 77 -8.03 -4.43 -1.58
CA ASP A 77 -9.37 -4.61 -2.13
C ASP A 77 -10.18 -3.31 -2.11
N MET A 78 -10.22 -2.62 -0.96
CA MET A 78 -10.92 -1.33 -0.82
C MET A 78 -10.42 -0.28 -1.82
N VAL A 79 -9.10 -0.18 -1.99
CA VAL A 79 -8.47 0.75 -2.94
C VAL A 79 -8.83 0.37 -4.39
N ALA A 80 -8.75 -0.92 -4.74
CA ALA A 80 -9.10 -1.40 -6.07
C ALA A 80 -10.59 -1.19 -6.39
N GLU A 81 -11.48 -1.45 -5.44
CA GLU A 81 -12.92 -1.20 -5.59
C GLU A 81 -13.23 0.29 -5.73
N ARG A 82 -12.49 1.17 -5.02
CA ARG A 82 -12.66 2.62 -5.21
C ARG A 82 -12.27 3.06 -6.62
N VAL A 83 -11.19 2.53 -7.21
CA VAL A 83 -10.84 2.78 -8.62
C VAL A 83 -12.00 2.41 -9.54
N THR A 84 -12.57 1.22 -9.35
CA THR A 84 -13.67 0.73 -10.20
C THR A 84 -14.97 1.47 -9.95
N ALA A 85 -15.26 1.89 -8.73
CA ALA A 85 -16.39 2.76 -8.40
C ALA A 85 -16.31 4.10 -9.14
N LEU A 86 -15.10 4.65 -9.32
CA LEU A 86 -14.86 5.84 -10.14
C LEU A 86 -14.92 5.57 -11.67
N ALA A 87 -15.32 4.35 -12.04
CA ALA A 87 -15.36 3.85 -13.42
C ALA A 87 -13.98 3.77 -14.11
N GLY A 88 -12.90 3.66 -13.32
CA GLY A 88 -11.56 3.36 -13.80
C GLY A 88 -11.30 1.85 -13.85
N THR A 89 -10.08 1.48 -14.25
CA THR A 89 -9.57 0.09 -14.21
C THR A 89 -8.57 -0.06 -13.09
N ALA A 90 -8.84 -0.95 -12.13
CA ALA A 90 -7.88 -1.31 -11.08
C ALA A 90 -6.73 -2.15 -11.66
N MET A 91 -5.49 -1.74 -11.43
CA MET A 91 -4.28 -2.37 -11.98
C MET A 91 -3.50 -3.10 -10.87
N GLY A 92 -4.10 -4.16 -10.31
CA GLY A 92 -3.61 -4.87 -9.11
C GLY A 92 -2.75 -6.11 -9.38
N THR A 93 -2.14 -6.27 -10.56
CA THR A 93 -1.30 -7.44 -10.80
C THR A 93 0.08 -7.32 -10.14
N VAL A 94 0.69 -8.46 -9.77
CA VAL A 94 2.04 -8.50 -9.17
C VAL A 94 3.08 -7.78 -10.03
N ARG A 95 2.97 -7.84 -11.35
CA ARG A 95 3.91 -7.15 -12.26
C ARG A 95 3.76 -5.63 -12.20
N VAL A 96 2.53 -5.14 -12.09
CA VAL A 96 2.27 -3.71 -11.89
C VAL A 96 2.76 -3.28 -10.50
N ALA A 97 2.48 -4.04 -9.46
CA ALA A 97 3.00 -3.75 -8.12
C ALA A 97 4.54 -3.63 -8.13
N ALA A 98 5.24 -4.57 -8.77
CA ALA A 98 6.70 -4.55 -8.87
C ALA A 98 7.26 -3.38 -9.69
N SER A 99 6.50 -2.82 -10.64
CA SER A 99 6.97 -1.69 -11.47
C SER A 99 6.60 -0.32 -10.93
N GLU A 100 5.50 -0.23 -10.18
CA GLU A 100 4.90 1.05 -9.77
C GLU A 100 4.99 1.30 -8.25
N SER A 101 5.42 0.32 -7.45
CA SER A 101 5.59 0.49 -6.01
C SER A 101 6.62 1.58 -5.70
N ILE A 102 6.30 2.42 -4.72
CA ILE A 102 7.19 3.45 -4.18
C ILE A 102 8.12 2.92 -3.09
N LEU A 103 7.93 1.67 -2.67
CA LEU A 103 8.67 1.09 -1.57
C LEU A 103 10.02 0.55 -2.04
N PRO A 104 11.06 0.64 -1.21
CA PRO A 104 12.34 0.02 -1.52
C PRO A 104 12.24 -1.51 -1.46
N GLU A 105 13.12 -2.19 -2.19
CA GLU A 105 13.27 -3.65 -2.14
C GLU A 105 13.45 -4.13 -0.70
N TYR A 106 12.91 -5.32 -0.39
CA TYR A 106 13.05 -5.92 0.94
C TYR A 106 14.49 -6.38 1.17
N ASP A 107 14.99 -6.21 2.40
CA ASP A 107 16.30 -6.72 2.80
C ASP A 107 16.21 -8.23 3.06
N PHE A 108 16.67 -9.03 2.09
CA PHE A 108 16.67 -10.49 2.19
C PHE A 108 17.74 -11.05 3.16
N ASP A 109 18.68 -10.23 3.63
CA ASP A 109 19.67 -10.62 4.62
C ASP A 109 19.15 -10.49 6.06
N ALA A 110 17.97 -9.90 6.26
CA ALA A 110 17.29 -9.83 7.55
C ALA A 110 16.93 -11.24 8.07
N VAL A 111 17.39 -11.60 9.28
CA VAL A 111 17.16 -12.90 9.92
C VAL A 111 16.51 -12.77 11.28
N GLY A 112 17.03 -11.87 12.12
CA GLY A 112 16.57 -11.64 13.48
C GLY A 112 15.25 -10.86 13.54
N GLY A 113 14.48 -11.05 14.61
CA GLY A 113 13.21 -10.37 14.78
C GLY A 113 13.31 -8.85 14.63
N MET A 114 14.32 -8.24 15.26
CA MET A 114 14.49 -6.79 15.21
C MET A 114 14.96 -6.26 13.86
N GLU A 115 15.68 -7.06 13.07
CA GLU A 115 16.05 -6.70 11.70
C GLU A 115 14.80 -6.63 10.80
N HIS A 116 13.91 -7.62 10.91
CA HIS A 116 12.62 -7.59 10.22
C HIS A 116 11.72 -6.43 10.69
N VAL A 117 11.68 -6.16 12.00
CA VAL A 117 10.91 -5.03 12.56
C VAL A 117 11.42 -3.71 12.02
N ALA A 118 12.74 -3.47 12.00
CA ALA A 118 13.33 -2.25 11.45
C ALA A 118 13.04 -2.11 9.95
N ALA A 119 13.24 -3.20 9.19
CA ALA A 119 12.95 -3.21 7.77
C ALA A 119 11.48 -2.86 7.46
N LEU A 120 10.53 -3.41 8.21
CA LEU A 120 9.12 -3.10 8.04
C LEU A 120 8.78 -1.68 8.53
N ALA A 121 9.36 -1.20 9.62
CA ALA A 121 9.13 0.16 10.12
C ALA A 121 9.44 1.21 9.04
N ASP A 122 10.58 1.08 8.34
CA ASP A 122 10.94 1.97 7.24
C ASP A 122 9.90 1.97 6.11
N ARG A 123 9.37 0.80 5.74
CA ARG A 123 8.39 0.66 4.66
C ARG A 123 7.03 1.19 5.07
N TYR A 124 6.60 0.89 6.30
CA TYR A 124 5.36 1.44 6.85
C TYR A 124 5.42 2.97 6.98
N ALA A 125 6.57 3.53 7.38
CA ALA A 125 6.78 4.99 7.43
C ALA A 125 6.68 5.64 6.03
N ALA A 126 7.31 5.02 5.01
CA ALA A 126 7.22 5.48 3.62
C ALA A 126 5.78 5.42 3.09
N TYR A 127 5.08 4.32 3.38
CA TYR A 127 3.68 4.15 2.99
C TYR A 127 2.75 5.12 3.73
N ALA A 128 2.95 5.34 5.04
CA ALA A 128 2.18 6.32 5.82
C ALA A 128 2.33 7.74 5.28
N LYS A 129 3.55 8.12 4.86
CA LYS A 129 3.80 9.41 4.20
C LYS A 129 3.01 9.52 2.89
N HIS A 130 3.07 8.48 2.03
CA HIS A 130 2.31 8.45 0.78
C HIS A 130 0.80 8.61 1.00
N LEU A 131 0.24 7.93 2.02
CA LEU A 131 -1.18 8.06 2.36
C LEU A 131 -1.55 9.49 2.75
N ARG A 132 -0.74 10.19 3.58
CA ARG A 132 -0.99 11.59 3.97
C ARG A 132 -0.97 12.52 2.76
N GLU A 133 0.01 12.36 1.86
CA GLU A 133 0.06 13.13 0.61
C GLU A 133 -1.16 12.86 -0.29
N SER A 134 -1.69 11.63 -0.24
CA SER A 134 -2.89 11.25 -1.00
C SER A 134 -4.17 11.81 -0.37
N ILE A 135 -4.25 11.90 0.97
CA ILE A 135 -5.34 12.58 1.70
C ILE A 135 -5.45 14.04 1.23
N ASP A 136 -4.32 14.77 1.25
CA ASP A 136 -4.27 16.18 0.87
C ASP A 136 -4.73 16.37 -0.59
N LYS A 137 -4.27 15.49 -1.50
CA LYS A 137 -4.66 15.54 -2.92
C LYS A 137 -6.14 15.21 -3.15
N ALA A 138 -6.68 14.22 -2.46
CA ALA A 138 -8.10 13.85 -2.58
C ALA A 138 -9.01 15.00 -2.12
N ASP A 139 -8.63 15.69 -1.04
CA ASP A 139 -9.31 16.90 -0.56
C ASP A 139 -9.23 18.03 -1.58
N GLU A 140 -8.04 18.35 -2.09
CA GLU A 140 -7.82 19.38 -3.12
C GLU A 140 -8.66 19.13 -4.38
N TRP A 141 -8.83 17.87 -4.79
CA TRP A 141 -9.61 17.51 -5.98
C TRP A 141 -11.10 17.34 -5.69
N GLY A 142 -11.53 17.49 -4.44
CA GLY A 142 -12.94 17.48 -4.02
C GLY A 142 -13.57 16.09 -3.97
N ASP A 143 -12.78 15.02 -3.88
CA ASP A 143 -13.28 13.65 -3.70
C ASP A 143 -13.19 13.23 -2.23
N GLN A 144 -14.20 13.59 -1.46
CA GLN A 144 -14.26 13.35 -0.02
C GLN A 144 -14.37 11.86 0.35
N ASP A 145 -15.01 11.04 -0.47
CA ASP A 145 -15.09 9.59 -0.22
C ASP A 145 -13.71 8.93 -0.36
N THR A 146 -12.91 9.35 -1.34
CA THR A 146 -11.53 8.89 -1.47
C THR A 146 -10.65 9.45 -0.36
N ASN A 147 -10.85 10.70 0.07
CA ASN A 147 -10.19 11.28 1.23
C ASN A 147 -10.44 10.44 2.49
N ASP A 148 -11.71 10.11 2.78
CA ASP A 148 -12.09 9.30 3.95
C ASP A 148 -11.50 7.89 3.91
N LEU A 149 -11.50 7.24 2.75
CA LEU A 149 -10.83 5.96 2.55
C LEU A 149 -9.33 6.03 2.93
N TYR A 150 -8.61 7.04 2.46
CA TYR A 150 -7.21 7.24 2.81
C TYR A 150 -7.00 7.54 4.29
N VAL A 151 -7.89 8.31 4.92
CA VAL A 151 -7.87 8.59 6.37
C VAL A 151 -8.05 7.31 7.17
N GLU A 152 -8.97 6.42 6.77
CA GLU A 152 -9.18 5.12 7.41
C GLU A 152 -7.91 4.26 7.37
N ILE A 153 -7.33 4.09 6.19
CA ILE A 153 -6.11 3.31 6.00
C ILE A 153 -4.96 3.92 6.81
N SER A 154 -4.77 5.24 6.71
CA SER A 154 -3.68 5.96 7.37
C SER A 154 -3.66 5.76 8.88
N ARG A 155 -4.82 5.79 9.54
CA ARG A 155 -4.92 5.56 11.00
C ARG A 155 -4.43 4.19 11.42
N THR A 156 -4.74 3.16 10.64
CA THR A 156 -4.27 1.80 10.92
C THR A 156 -2.79 1.65 10.64
N ILE A 157 -2.30 2.21 9.54
CA ILE A 157 -0.87 2.16 9.19
C ILE A 157 -0.02 2.88 10.24
N ASP A 158 -0.46 4.04 10.75
CA ASP A 158 0.22 4.74 11.84
C ASP A 158 0.24 3.91 13.14
N LYS A 159 -0.86 3.22 13.46
CA LYS A 159 -0.91 2.30 14.61
C LYS A 159 0.08 1.15 14.44
N ARG A 160 0.19 0.56 13.24
CA ARG A 160 1.12 -0.55 12.97
C ARG A 160 2.57 -0.07 12.97
N LEU A 161 2.84 1.12 12.44
CA LEU A 161 4.16 1.75 12.54
C LEU A 161 4.56 1.95 14.00
N TRP A 162 3.65 2.49 14.84
CA TRP A 162 3.91 2.61 16.27
C TRP A 162 4.21 1.26 16.94
N PHE A 163 3.51 0.19 16.57
CA PHE A 163 3.81 -1.16 17.11
C PHE A 163 5.21 -1.61 16.73
N LEU A 164 5.62 -1.41 15.48
CA LEU A 164 6.97 -1.75 15.02
C LEU A 164 8.02 -0.94 15.78
N GLU A 165 7.86 0.38 15.83
CA GLU A 165 8.80 1.29 16.51
C GLU A 165 8.93 0.99 18.00
N ALA A 166 7.84 0.59 18.67
CA ALA A 166 7.85 0.21 20.09
C ALA A 166 8.76 -1.01 20.38
N HIS A 167 9.02 -1.88 19.40
CA HIS A 167 9.98 -2.98 19.55
C HIS A 167 11.44 -2.52 19.40
N LEU A 168 11.69 -1.35 18.79
CA LEU A 168 13.04 -0.83 18.54
C LEU A 168 13.57 0.05 19.68
N VAL A 169 12.71 0.41 20.63
CA VAL A 169 13.11 1.17 21.82
C VAL A 169 13.65 0.20 22.86
N GLY A 170 14.97 0.17 23.04
CA GLY A 170 15.65 -0.72 23.98
C GLY A 170 16.93 -0.13 24.52
#